data_6ce531a72f2bdec246a259ce026e1d5a
#
_entry.id   6ce531a72f2bdec246a259ce026e1d5a
#
_cell.length_a   1.000
_cell.length_b   1.000
_cell.length_c   1.000
_cell.angle_alpha   90.00
_cell.angle_beta   90.00
_cell.angle_gamma   90.00
#
_symmetry.space_group_name_H-M   'P 1'
#
loop_
_entity.id
_entity.type
_entity.pdbx_description
1 polymer ?
#
loop_
_entity_poly.entity_id
_entity_poly.type
_entity_poly.pdbx_seq_one_letter_code
_entity_poly.pdbx_strand_id
1 'polypeptide(L)'
;MNMDHMFIMRLAALLFGGGIASCLFPGKSRMSHVLFLLLVLAETAVAHATIPDGWWFLLPGVVSVLLRLSFKGGTESGKGRKALLSLHATDGTIIRYYYWFSNFLVYGGAGSGKTKSIGKPLMEQYIRSGFAGFIYDFKDFDYTRTAYNLIRKHGYPHEFYYVNFTDMNRTYRFNPLDRRNIKDRTMLMQLMEDVLGALMPPTSKQDEWYTGALGILNGVAYRLWDEFPECCTLPHIVNFVMKADTGQLQEFLKLNDISAMMAGAYLKAEGSEKTQASYVSTLSNYVAKLATNENICYVLTGNDFDFNLIDPEHPKLFAISNNYATESVI
;
A
#
# COMPACT_ATOMS: atom_id res chain seq x y z
N MET A 1 -22.92 62.28 1.28
CA MET A 1 -21.48 62.33 1.05
C MET A 1 -21.16 61.37 -0.07
N ASN A 2 -21.13 61.86 -1.33
CA ASN A 2 -20.80 60.99 -2.46
C ASN A 2 -19.31 60.70 -2.39
N MET A 3 -18.95 59.48 -1.97
CA MET A 3 -17.57 59.04 -2.09
C MET A 3 -17.24 58.91 -3.59
N ASP A 4 -16.23 59.69 -4.06
CA ASP A 4 -15.80 59.63 -5.45
C ASP A 4 -15.41 58.22 -5.84
N HIS A 5 -15.84 57.76 -7.01
CA HIS A 5 -15.48 56.44 -7.56
C HIS A 5 -13.97 56.17 -7.53
N MET A 6 -13.17 57.22 -7.67
CA MET A 6 -11.71 57.16 -7.56
C MET A 6 -11.22 56.81 -6.16
N PHE A 7 -11.87 57.28 -5.12
CA PHE A 7 -11.54 56.95 -3.72
C PHE A 7 -11.78 55.45 -3.44
N ILE A 8 -12.94 54.95 -3.87
CA ILE A 8 -13.30 53.51 -3.71
C ILE A 8 -12.32 52.62 -4.46
N MET A 9 -11.98 52.96 -5.71
CA MET A 9 -11.02 52.19 -6.51
C MET A 9 -9.61 52.16 -5.90
N ARG A 10 -9.14 53.26 -5.36
CA ARG A 10 -7.82 53.37 -4.70
C ARG A 10 -7.78 52.54 -3.41
N LEU A 11 -8.81 52.66 -2.60
CA LEU A 11 -8.95 51.90 -1.37
C LEU A 11 -9.01 50.37 -1.67
N ALA A 12 -9.79 49.97 -2.66
CA ALA A 12 -9.90 48.58 -3.09
C ALA A 12 -8.55 48.01 -3.61
N ALA A 13 -7.82 48.79 -4.40
CA ALA A 13 -6.52 48.41 -4.93
C ALA A 13 -5.47 48.21 -3.82
N LEU A 14 -5.46 49.09 -2.80
CA LEU A 14 -4.57 48.97 -1.65
C LEU A 14 -4.91 47.75 -0.77
N LEU A 15 -6.20 47.53 -0.51
CA LEU A 15 -6.66 46.37 0.25
C LEU A 15 -6.34 45.04 -0.46
N PHE A 16 -6.49 45.00 -1.78
CA PHE A 16 -6.17 43.85 -2.60
C PHE A 16 -4.66 43.59 -2.66
N GLY A 17 -3.87 44.64 -2.83
CA GLY A 17 -2.41 44.61 -2.84
C GLY A 17 -1.84 44.10 -1.51
N GLY A 18 -2.33 44.62 -0.38
CA GLY A 18 -1.95 44.17 0.96
C GLY A 18 -2.33 42.74 1.26
N GLY A 19 -3.49 42.31 0.77
CA GLY A 19 -3.92 40.92 0.87
C GLY A 19 -2.95 39.94 0.17
N ILE A 20 -2.59 40.25 -1.08
CA ILE A 20 -1.62 39.45 -1.86
C ILE A 20 -0.25 39.44 -1.16
N ALA A 21 0.22 40.56 -0.70
CA ALA A 21 1.52 40.69 -0.06
C ALA A 21 1.58 39.94 1.28
N SER A 22 0.47 39.91 2.02
CA SER A 22 0.37 39.07 3.25
C SER A 22 0.47 37.59 2.97
N CYS A 23 0.02 37.12 1.81
CA CYS A 23 0.16 35.73 1.35
C CYS A 23 1.59 35.41 0.89
N LEU A 24 2.35 36.38 0.38
CA LEU A 24 3.71 36.18 -0.12
C LEU A 24 4.75 35.95 1.01
N PHE A 25 4.44 36.38 2.22
CA PHE A 25 5.35 36.26 3.37
C PHE A 25 4.78 35.42 4.53
N PRO A 26 4.40 34.12 4.30
CA PRO A 26 3.78 33.28 5.34
C PRO A 26 4.78 32.75 6.37
N GLY A 27 6.09 32.94 6.15
CA GLY A 27 7.16 32.33 6.94
C GLY A 27 7.26 32.82 8.38
N LYS A 28 7.73 31.92 9.27
CA LYS A 28 8.00 32.21 10.70
C LYS A 28 9.41 32.78 10.94
N SER A 29 10.21 33.02 9.90
CA SER A 29 11.57 33.53 10.05
C SER A 29 11.58 35.02 10.47
N ARG A 30 12.61 35.44 11.22
CA ARG A 30 12.80 36.85 11.57
C ARG A 30 12.80 37.74 10.34
N MET A 31 13.41 37.26 9.24
CA MET A 31 13.45 37.98 7.97
C MET A 31 12.04 38.20 7.37
N SER A 32 11.18 37.19 7.41
CA SER A 32 9.78 37.28 6.94
C SER A 32 8.98 38.31 7.75
N HIS A 33 9.24 38.46 9.06
CA HIS A 33 8.57 39.43 9.89
C HIS A 33 9.04 40.88 9.56
N VAL A 34 10.36 41.02 9.36
CA VAL A 34 10.93 42.35 8.98
C VAL A 34 10.41 42.80 7.62
N LEU A 35 10.42 41.88 6.62
CA LEU A 35 9.89 42.21 5.28
C LEU A 35 8.40 42.52 5.30
N PHE A 36 7.62 41.84 6.10
CA PHE A 36 6.19 42.15 6.25
C PHE A 36 5.95 43.51 6.89
N LEU A 37 6.71 43.86 7.95
CA LEU A 37 6.61 45.17 8.59
C LEU A 37 6.99 46.31 7.64
N LEU A 38 8.04 46.14 6.85
CA LEU A 38 8.43 47.11 5.82
C LEU A 38 7.34 47.29 4.77
N LEU A 39 6.68 46.22 4.38
CA LEU A 39 5.57 46.22 3.45
C LEU A 39 4.36 47.00 4.01
N VAL A 40 3.96 46.73 5.25
CA VAL A 40 2.85 47.44 5.92
C VAL A 40 3.16 48.93 6.06
N LEU A 41 4.39 49.29 6.35
CA LEU A 41 4.83 50.69 6.41
C LEU A 41 4.76 51.36 5.05
N ALA A 42 5.25 50.70 3.99
CA ALA A 42 5.15 51.20 2.62
C ALA A 42 3.70 51.39 2.15
N GLU A 43 2.85 50.43 2.44
CA GLU A 43 1.44 50.43 2.14
C GLU A 43 0.70 51.60 2.84
N THR A 44 1.00 51.81 4.12
CA THR A 44 0.45 52.93 4.91
C THR A 44 0.92 54.29 4.37
N ALA A 45 2.20 54.39 3.97
CA ALA A 45 2.75 55.60 3.39
C ALA A 45 2.10 55.94 2.03
N VAL A 46 1.90 54.96 1.15
CA VAL A 46 1.21 55.12 -0.12
C VAL A 46 -0.26 55.47 0.09
N ALA A 47 -0.91 54.84 1.07
CA ALA A 47 -2.29 55.17 1.42
C ALA A 47 -2.44 56.61 1.93
N HIS A 48 -1.53 57.08 2.79
CA HIS A 48 -1.51 58.47 3.27
C HIS A 48 -1.30 59.48 2.14
N ALA A 49 -0.42 59.15 1.17
CA ALA A 49 -0.18 60.04 0.02
C ALA A 49 -1.36 60.09 -0.96
N THR A 50 -2.19 59.06 -1.02
CA THR A 50 -3.28 58.93 -2.01
C THR A 50 -4.67 59.21 -1.42
N ILE A 51 -4.80 59.12 -0.09
CA ILE A 51 -6.07 59.32 0.66
C ILE A 51 -5.78 60.25 1.85
N PRO A 52 -5.68 61.56 1.62
CA PRO A 52 -5.26 62.52 2.66
C PRO A 52 -6.34 62.81 3.72
N ASP A 53 -7.61 62.50 3.45
CA ASP A 53 -8.73 62.86 4.33
C ASP A 53 -9.11 61.75 5.31
N GLY A 54 -8.91 62.01 6.60
CA GLY A 54 -9.37 61.15 7.70
C GLY A 54 -8.47 59.94 7.98
N TRP A 55 -8.93 59.02 8.84
CA TRP A 55 -8.19 57.83 9.29
C TRP A 55 -8.18 56.66 8.30
N TRP A 56 -8.76 56.82 7.12
CA TRP A 56 -8.91 55.76 6.10
C TRP A 56 -7.58 55.19 5.58
N PHE A 57 -6.51 55.96 5.63
CA PHE A 57 -5.18 55.54 5.19
C PHE A 57 -4.59 54.39 6.07
N LEU A 58 -5.11 54.18 7.29
CA LEU A 58 -4.68 53.10 8.16
C LEU A 58 -5.32 51.75 7.80
N LEU A 59 -6.45 51.76 7.09
CA LEU A 59 -7.24 50.56 6.80
C LEU A 59 -6.47 49.45 6.04
N PRO A 60 -5.69 49.73 4.98
CA PRO A 60 -4.91 48.73 4.28
C PRO A 60 -3.92 48.02 5.18
N GLY A 61 -3.17 48.78 5.98
CA GLY A 61 -2.22 48.20 6.93
C GLY A 61 -2.87 47.33 8.01
N VAL A 62 -4.00 47.77 8.57
CA VAL A 62 -4.78 47.03 9.55
C VAL A 62 -5.32 45.74 8.94
N VAL A 63 -5.88 45.79 7.74
CA VAL A 63 -6.39 44.58 7.03
C VAL A 63 -5.27 43.61 6.73
N SER A 64 -4.11 44.07 6.29
CA SER A 64 -2.93 43.21 6.04
C SER A 64 -2.47 42.51 7.30
N VAL A 65 -2.46 43.20 8.45
CA VAL A 65 -2.12 42.58 9.75
C VAL A 65 -3.18 41.55 10.16
N LEU A 66 -4.47 41.90 10.04
CA LEU A 66 -5.57 40.97 10.39
C LEU A 66 -5.56 39.73 9.50
N LEU A 67 -5.38 39.87 8.19
CA LEU A 67 -5.23 38.74 7.27
C LEU A 67 -4.05 37.86 7.68
N ARG A 68 -2.89 38.43 7.96
CA ARG A 68 -1.74 37.65 8.40
C ARG A 68 -1.99 36.92 9.72
N LEU A 69 -2.71 37.53 10.65
CA LEU A 69 -3.09 36.87 11.91
C LEU A 69 -4.11 35.74 11.67
N SER A 70 -5.04 35.93 10.74
CA SER A 70 -6.01 34.91 10.35
C SER A 70 -5.34 33.72 9.64
N PHE A 71 -4.38 33.96 8.77
CA PHE A 71 -3.59 32.90 8.12
C PHE A 71 -2.61 32.20 9.08
N LYS A 72 -2.25 32.78 10.22
CA LYS A 72 -1.51 32.10 11.29
C LYS A 72 -2.28 30.95 11.92
N GLY A 73 -3.59 30.91 11.78
CA GLY A 73 -4.46 29.88 12.37
C GLY A 73 -4.46 28.52 11.65
N GLY A 74 -3.87 28.40 10.45
CA GLY A 74 -4.01 27.22 9.59
C GLY A 74 -3.03 26.08 9.81
N THR A 75 -2.01 26.19 10.69
CA THR A 75 -0.97 25.16 10.85
C THR A 75 -0.80 24.61 12.26
N GLU A 76 -1.69 24.88 13.18
CA GLU A 76 -1.66 24.33 14.55
C GLU A 76 -2.93 23.54 14.91
N SER A 77 -3.36 22.62 14.06
CA SER A 77 -4.36 21.61 14.42
C SER A 77 -3.79 20.50 15.33
N GLY A 78 -2.67 20.75 16.00
CA GLY A 78 -1.97 19.76 16.83
C GLY A 78 -1.59 20.23 18.22
N LYS A 79 -2.05 21.37 18.68
CA LYS A 79 -1.77 21.79 20.08
C LYS A 79 -2.49 20.86 21.05
N GLY A 80 -1.74 19.94 21.64
CA GLY A 80 -2.18 18.98 22.65
C GLY A 80 -2.14 17.50 22.24
N ARG A 81 -2.05 17.15 20.96
CA ARG A 81 -1.87 15.76 20.52
C ARG A 81 -0.41 15.38 20.43
N LYS A 82 -0.04 14.27 21.06
CA LYS A 82 1.27 13.65 20.89
C LYS A 82 1.39 13.15 19.44
N ALA A 83 2.47 13.52 18.75
CA ALA A 83 2.74 12.99 17.41
C ALA A 83 2.92 11.47 17.49
N LEU A 84 2.31 10.75 16.57
CA LEU A 84 2.43 9.29 16.45
C LEU A 84 3.74 8.91 15.77
N LEU A 85 4.06 9.61 14.69
CA LEU A 85 5.31 9.44 13.94
C LEU A 85 5.96 10.79 13.71
N SER A 86 7.28 10.80 13.57
CA SER A 86 8.05 12.01 13.22
C SER A 86 9.23 11.68 12.30
N LEU A 87 9.50 12.58 11.38
CA LEU A 87 10.68 12.54 10.53
C LEU A 87 11.49 13.82 10.71
N HIS A 88 12.80 13.67 10.74
CA HIS A 88 13.73 14.79 10.87
C HIS A 88 14.29 15.14 9.50
N ALA A 89 14.02 16.36 9.04
CA ALA A 89 14.59 16.90 7.81
C ALA A 89 16.02 17.43 8.06
N THR A 90 16.78 17.55 6.99
CA THR A 90 18.20 17.98 7.05
C THR A 90 18.39 19.42 7.52
N ASP A 91 17.38 20.25 7.40
CA ASP A 91 17.35 21.63 7.88
C ASP A 91 16.96 21.77 9.38
N GLY A 92 16.83 20.63 10.08
CA GLY A 92 16.41 20.58 11.47
C GLY A 92 14.89 20.65 11.68
N THR A 93 14.10 20.75 10.60
CA THR A 93 12.63 20.72 10.70
C THR A 93 12.16 19.33 11.10
N ILE A 94 11.16 19.27 11.99
CA ILE A 94 10.51 18.01 12.38
C ILE A 94 9.14 17.95 11.76
N ILE A 95 8.94 16.99 10.86
CA ILE A 95 7.65 16.69 10.25
C ILE A 95 6.94 15.72 11.19
N ARG A 96 5.74 16.08 11.66
CA ARG A 96 4.98 15.31 12.64
C ARG A 96 3.70 14.79 12.02
N TYR A 97 3.38 13.50 12.31
CA TYR A 97 2.17 12.83 11.87
C TYR A 97 1.34 12.45 13.10
N TYR A 98 0.03 12.70 13.02
CA TYR A 98 -0.90 12.56 14.13
C TYR A 98 -1.97 11.50 13.90
N TYR A 99 -1.94 10.84 12.74
CA TYR A 99 -2.93 9.84 12.33
C TYR A 99 -2.24 8.59 11.79
N TRP A 100 -2.63 7.41 12.28
CA TRP A 100 -2.12 6.13 11.80
C TRP A 100 -2.57 5.77 10.40
N PHE A 101 -3.72 6.32 9.95
CA PHE A 101 -4.32 6.02 8.66
C PHE A 101 -3.74 6.86 7.49
N SER A 102 -2.73 7.64 7.75
CA SER A 102 -2.03 8.39 6.69
C SER A 102 -1.02 7.50 5.98
N ASN A 103 -1.16 7.40 4.67
CA ASN A 103 -0.20 6.71 3.84
C ASN A 103 1.00 7.60 3.51
N PHE A 104 2.17 6.97 3.31
CA PHE A 104 3.39 7.64 2.88
C PHE A 104 3.74 7.17 1.48
N LEU A 105 3.96 8.12 0.58
CA LEU A 105 4.48 7.86 -0.75
C LEU A 105 5.85 8.54 -0.88
N VAL A 106 6.91 7.72 -1.06
CA VAL A 106 8.29 8.18 -1.01
C VAL A 106 8.95 8.00 -2.37
N TYR A 107 9.22 9.11 -3.05
CA TYR A 107 9.92 9.12 -4.32
C TYR A 107 11.39 9.52 -4.18
N GLY A 108 12.21 8.98 -5.07
CA GLY A 108 13.62 9.34 -5.17
C GLY A 108 14.40 8.31 -5.99
N GLY A 109 15.45 8.70 -6.63
CA GLY A 109 16.34 7.83 -7.42
C GLY A 109 17.06 6.78 -6.57
N ALA A 110 17.75 5.86 -7.21
CA ALA A 110 18.62 4.90 -6.53
C ALA A 110 19.70 5.67 -5.74
N GLY A 111 20.01 5.21 -4.53
CA GLY A 111 21.03 5.86 -3.68
C GLY A 111 20.59 7.17 -2.98
N SER A 112 19.37 7.69 -3.22
CA SER A 112 18.90 8.95 -2.63
C SER A 112 18.66 8.91 -1.10
N GLY A 113 18.91 7.79 -0.44
CA GLY A 113 18.77 7.66 1.01
C GLY A 113 17.35 7.34 1.51
N LYS A 114 16.37 7.06 0.64
CA LYS A 114 14.98 6.77 1.04
C LYS A 114 14.87 5.77 2.19
N THR A 115 15.55 4.64 2.05
CA THR A 115 15.54 3.58 3.05
C THR A 115 16.13 4.06 4.38
N LYS A 116 17.29 4.71 4.35
CA LYS A 116 18.01 5.13 5.55
C LYS A 116 17.36 6.32 6.26
N SER A 117 16.87 7.30 5.49
CA SER A 117 16.38 8.56 6.05
C SER A 117 14.88 8.54 6.38
N ILE A 118 14.11 7.66 5.73
CA ILE A 118 12.65 7.61 5.88
C ILE A 118 12.19 6.21 6.31
N GLY A 119 12.47 5.18 5.52
CA GLY A 119 11.91 3.84 5.73
C GLY A 119 12.30 3.23 7.08
N LYS A 120 13.60 3.16 7.39
CA LYS A 120 14.08 2.59 8.66
C LYS A 120 13.68 3.42 9.90
N PRO A 121 13.75 4.76 9.89
CA PRO A 121 13.24 5.57 11.00
C PRO A 121 11.72 5.43 11.25
N LEU A 122 10.91 5.31 10.21
CA LEU A 122 9.48 5.05 10.36
C LEU A 122 9.25 3.64 10.91
N MET A 123 9.92 2.62 10.36
CA MET A 123 9.82 1.24 10.84
C MET A 123 10.18 1.14 12.34
N GLU A 124 11.25 1.81 12.79
CA GLU A 124 11.61 1.82 14.21
C GLU A 124 10.49 2.40 15.09
N GLN A 125 9.84 3.47 14.63
CA GLN A 125 8.74 4.07 15.37
C GLN A 125 7.48 3.19 15.37
N TYR A 126 7.16 2.52 14.27
CA TYR A 126 6.07 1.54 14.21
C TYR A 126 6.31 0.36 15.17
N ILE A 127 7.52 -0.22 15.14
CA ILE A 127 7.90 -1.34 16.03
C ILE A 127 7.84 -0.92 17.50
N ARG A 128 8.38 0.25 17.85
CA ARG A 128 8.31 0.78 19.21
C ARG A 128 6.88 1.05 19.69
N SER A 129 5.98 1.32 18.80
CA SER A 129 4.57 1.55 19.10
C SER A 129 3.74 0.26 19.15
N GLY A 130 4.34 -0.91 18.93
CA GLY A 130 3.65 -2.19 18.91
C GLY A 130 2.74 -2.36 17.70
N PHE A 131 3.06 -1.72 16.58
CA PHE A 131 2.22 -1.75 15.38
C PHE A 131 2.35 -3.10 14.68
N ALA A 132 1.23 -3.79 14.48
CA ALA A 132 1.15 -5.01 13.68
C ALA A 132 1.01 -4.68 12.19
N GLY A 133 1.45 -5.58 11.29
CA GLY A 133 1.32 -5.33 9.87
C GLY A 133 2.18 -6.22 9.00
N PHE A 134 2.41 -5.74 7.77
CA PHE A 134 3.08 -6.46 6.71
C PHE A 134 4.28 -5.68 6.18
N ILE A 135 5.39 -6.38 5.95
CA ILE A 135 6.59 -5.85 5.30
C ILE A 135 6.82 -6.64 4.01
N TYR A 136 6.70 -5.99 2.87
CA TYR A 136 7.18 -6.53 1.61
C TYR A 136 8.61 -6.02 1.36
N ASP A 137 9.57 -6.93 1.38
CA ASP A 137 11.00 -6.62 1.30
C ASP A 137 11.60 -7.13 0.00
N PHE A 138 11.75 -6.24 -0.96
CA PHE A 138 12.27 -6.56 -2.29
C PHE A 138 13.81 -6.64 -2.35
N LYS A 139 14.50 -6.15 -1.31
CA LYS A 139 15.97 -6.04 -1.30
C LYS A 139 16.64 -7.04 -0.36
N ASP A 140 16.46 -8.31 -0.62
CA ASP A 140 17.26 -9.38 0.02
C ASP A 140 17.41 -9.20 1.54
N PHE A 141 16.27 -9.15 2.23
CA PHE A 141 16.19 -9.05 3.70
C PHE A 141 16.66 -7.73 4.34
N ASP A 142 16.82 -6.62 3.60
CA ASP A 142 17.29 -5.37 4.20
C ASP A 142 16.29 -4.82 5.25
N TYR A 143 15.01 -4.77 4.90
CA TYR A 143 13.96 -4.37 5.84
C TYR A 143 13.65 -5.46 6.86
N THR A 144 13.58 -6.71 6.47
CA THR A 144 13.30 -7.86 7.34
C THR A 144 14.34 -8.00 8.43
N ARG A 145 15.63 -7.92 8.07
CA ARG A 145 16.75 -7.91 9.02
C ARG A 145 16.71 -6.69 9.95
N THR A 146 16.37 -5.54 9.41
CA THR A 146 16.22 -4.31 10.21
C THR A 146 15.08 -4.46 11.20
N ALA A 147 13.91 -4.97 10.79
CA ALA A 147 12.78 -5.23 11.66
C ALA A 147 13.15 -6.22 12.78
N TYR A 148 13.79 -7.34 12.45
CA TYR A 148 14.25 -8.33 13.43
C TYR A 148 15.15 -7.70 14.52
N ASN A 149 16.12 -6.88 14.11
CA ASN A 149 17.02 -6.22 15.04
C ASN A 149 16.28 -5.19 15.92
N LEU A 150 15.34 -4.44 15.36
CA LEU A 150 14.54 -3.45 16.09
C LEU A 150 13.57 -4.11 17.08
N ILE A 151 12.96 -5.24 16.68
CA ILE A 151 12.10 -6.07 17.54
C ILE A 151 12.87 -6.49 18.80
N ARG A 152 14.08 -7.00 18.63
CA ARG A 152 14.94 -7.40 19.76
C ARG A 152 15.39 -6.23 20.59
N LYS A 153 15.73 -5.11 19.95
CA LYS A 153 16.19 -3.87 20.61
C LYS A 153 15.13 -3.25 21.51
N HIS A 154 13.89 -3.24 21.06
CA HIS A 154 12.79 -2.51 21.70
C HIS A 154 11.82 -3.37 22.48
N GLY A 155 11.99 -4.69 22.49
CA GLY A 155 11.09 -5.60 23.18
C GLY A 155 9.67 -5.55 22.57
N TYR A 156 9.58 -5.73 21.25
CA TYR A 156 8.30 -5.71 20.53
C TYR A 156 7.33 -6.73 21.14
N PRO A 157 6.08 -6.35 21.42
CA PRO A 157 5.18 -7.16 22.24
C PRO A 157 4.49 -8.30 21.50
N HIS A 158 4.56 -8.34 20.17
CA HIS A 158 3.85 -9.31 19.33
C HIS A 158 4.81 -10.25 18.62
N GLU A 159 4.27 -11.28 18.01
CA GLU A 159 5.04 -12.24 17.23
C GLU A 159 5.52 -11.66 15.91
N PHE A 160 6.67 -12.13 15.46
CA PHE A 160 7.27 -11.76 14.18
C PHE A 160 7.54 -12.99 13.35
N TYR A 161 6.91 -13.07 12.19
CA TYR A 161 7.09 -14.12 11.22
C TYR A 161 7.71 -13.55 9.94
N TYR A 162 8.54 -14.34 9.29
CA TYR A 162 9.13 -13.97 8.02
C TYR A 162 9.25 -15.15 7.08
N VAL A 163 9.03 -14.90 5.81
CA VAL A 163 9.14 -15.86 4.72
C VAL A 163 10.33 -15.53 3.85
N ASN A 164 11.14 -16.58 3.64
CA ASN A 164 12.34 -16.57 2.82
C ASN A 164 12.25 -17.68 1.80
N PHE A 165 12.17 -17.32 0.53
CA PHE A 165 12.12 -18.30 -0.55
C PHE A 165 13.50 -18.78 -1.05
N THR A 166 14.59 -18.32 -0.43
CA THR A 166 15.95 -18.66 -0.84
C THR A 166 16.70 -19.52 0.16
N ASP A 167 16.28 -19.54 1.43
CA ASP A 167 16.90 -20.34 2.50
C ASP A 167 15.82 -21.04 3.34
N MET A 168 15.60 -22.31 3.05
CA MET A 168 14.57 -23.12 3.71
C MET A 168 14.87 -23.43 5.18
N ASN A 169 16.11 -23.23 5.64
CA ASN A 169 16.46 -23.36 7.06
C ASN A 169 16.10 -22.11 7.87
N ARG A 170 15.77 -21.01 7.20
CA ARG A 170 15.48 -19.71 7.81
C ARG A 170 14.22 -19.10 7.22
N THR A 171 13.12 -19.83 7.29
CA THR A 171 11.82 -19.41 6.80
C THR A 171 10.72 -20.01 7.65
N TYR A 172 9.64 -19.28 7.80
CA TYR A 172 8.36 -19.84 8.22
C TYR A 172 7.57 -20.27 6.99
N ARG A 173 6.72 -21.29 7.17
CA ARG A 173 5.85 -21.81 6.12
C ARG A 173 4.41 -21.43 6.43
N PHE A 174 3.64 -21.16 5.39
CA PHE A 174 2.23 -20.83 5.54
C PHE A 174 1.41 -21.35 4.36
N ASN A 175 0.16 -21.65 4.61
CA ASN A 175 -0.80 -22.01 3.59
C ASN A 175 -1.81 -20.88 3.43
N PRO A 176 -1.79 -20.08 2.33
CA PRO A 176 -2.78 -19.05 2.11
C PRO A 176 -4.19 -19.59 1.91
N LEU A 177 -4.33 -20.88 1.56
CA LEU A 177 -5.61 -21.56 1.32
C LEU A 177 -6.18 -22.25 2.56
N ASP A 178 -5.54 -22.12 3.70
CA ASP A 178 -6.03 -22.70 4.95
C ASP A 178 -7.44 -22.18 5.29
N ARG A 179 -8.32 -23.08 5.77
CA ARG A 179 -9.71 -22.73 6.13
C ARG A 179 -9.81 -21.65 7.22
N ARG A 180 -8.79 -21.47 8.01
CA ARG A 180 -8.72 -20.34 8.98
C ARG A 180 -8.68 -19.01 8.28
N ASN A 181 -8.09 -18.92 7.08
CA ASN A 181 -7.93 -17.72 6.28
C ASN A 181 -9.03 -17.59 5.23
N ILE A 182 -9.38 -18.68 4.55
CA ILE A 182 -10.40 -18.73 3.49
C ILE A 182 -11.73 -19.16 4.11
N LYS A 183 -12.62 -18.21 4.32
CA LYS A 183 -13.88 -18.43 5.05
C LYS A 183 -15.02 -18.92 4.14
N ASP A 184 -14.96 -18.63 2.86
CA ASP A 184 -16.00 -18.99 1.92
C ASP A 184 -15.46 -19.25 0.51
N ARG A 185 -16.32 -19.81 -0.31
CA ARG A 185 -16.02 -20.14 -1.70
C ARG A 185 -15.64 -18.92 -2.55
N THR A 186 -16.28 -17.79 -2.31
CA THR A 186 -16.04 -16.57 -3.11
C THR A 186 -14.61 -16.07 -2.91
N MET A 187 -14.16 -16.07 -1.67
CA MET A 187 -12.79 -15.70 -1.31
C MET A 187 -11.75 -16.67 -1.93
N LEU A 188 -12.05 -17.98 -1.92
CA LEU A 188 -11.19 -18.98 -2.56
C LEU A 188 -11.07 -18.72 -4.07
N MET A 189 -12.19 -18.51 -4.75
CA MET A 189 -12.21 -18.28 -6.19
C MET A 189 -11.49 -16.98 -6.57
N GLN A 190 -11.70 -15.90 -5.80
CA GLN A 190 -10.98 -14.65 -6.01
C GLN A 190 -9.47 -14.83 -5.88
N LEU A 191 -9.03 -15.56 -4.87
CA LEU A 191 -7.60 -15.85 -4.68
C LEU A 191 -7.04 -16.69 -5.84
N MET A 192 -7.77 -17.67 -6.35
CA MET A 192 -7.33 -18.46 -7.50
C MET A 192 -7.23 -17.63 -8.77
N GLU A 193 -8.18 -16.72 -8.99
CA GLU A 193 -8.15 -15.77 -10.11
C GLU A 193 -6.95 -14.82 -10.01
N ASP A 194 -6.69 -14.26 -8.82
CA ASP A 194 -5.56 -13.38 -8.56
C ASP A 194 -4.22 -14.11 -8.79
N VAL A 195 -4.10 -15.34 -8.31
CA VAL A 195 -2.90 -16.19 -8.52
C VAL A 195 -2.69 -16.48 -10.00
N LEU A 196 -3.73 -16.93 -10.71
CA LEU A 196 -3.60 -17.25 -12.14
C LEU A 196 -3.29 -15.99 -12.95
N GLY A 197 -3.94 -14.86 -12.63
CA GLY A 197 -3.70 -13.57 -13.26
C GLY A 197 -2.26 -13.07 -13.06
N ALA A 198 -1.71 -13.24 -11.86
CA ALA A 198 -0.33 -12.88 -11.56
C ALA A 198 0.71 -13.74 -12.29
N LEU A 199 0.38 -15.01 -12.54
CA LEU A 199 1.25 -15.96 -13.25
C LEU A 199 1.14 -15.88 -14.77
N MET A 200 0.09 -15.24 -15.27
CA MET A 200 -0.16 -15.09 -16.70
C MET A 200 0.95 -14.21 -17.33
N PRO A 201 1.53 -14.60 -18.47
CA PRO A 201 2.50 -13.76 -19.18
C PRO A 201 1.90 -12.40 -19.55
N PRO A 202 2.67 -11.30 -19.47
CA PRO A 202 2.17 -9.94 -19.74
C PRO A 202 1.57 -9.73 -21.14
N THR A 203 1.96 -10.58 -22.11
CA THR A 203 1.46 -10.55 -23.49
C THR A 203 0.18 -11.37 -23.70
N SER A 204 -0.21 -12.17 -22.72
CA SER A 204 -1.42 -13.00 -22.79
C SER A 204 -2.68 -12.18 -22.53
N LYS A 205 -3.82 -12.67 -23.00
CA LYS A 205 -5.13 -12.05 -22.76
C LYS A 205 -6.00 -13.00 -21.93
N GLN A 206 -6.93 -12.44 -21.22
CA GLN A 206 -7.99 -13.20 -20.54
C GLN A 206 -9.07 -13.57 -21.57
N ASP A 207 -8.77 -14.56 -22.39
CA ASP A 207 -9.63 -15.11 -23.44
C ASP A 207 -10.39 -16.37 -22.96
N GLU A 208 -10.98 -17.09 -23.90
CA GLU A 208 -11.69 -18.35 -23.62
C GLU A 208 -10.78 -19.44 -23.05
N TRP A 209 -9.51 -19.47 -23.45
CA TRP A 209 -8.52 -20.44 -22.97
C TRP A 209 -8.15 -20.16 -21.50
N TYR A 210 -7.97 -18.87 -21.18
CA TYR A 210 -7.78 -18.43 -19.77
C TYR A 210 -9.00 -18.79 -18.93
N THR A 211 -10.22 -18.52 -19.42
CA THR A 211 -11.47 -18.81 -18.70
C THR A 211 -11.63 -20.32 -18.44
N GLY A 212 -11.31 -21.14 -19.42
CA GLY A 212 -11.33 -22.60 -19.27
C GLY A 212 -10.27 -23.10 -18.29
N ALA A 213 -9.06 -22.57 -18.36
CA ALA A 213 -7.96 -22.85 -17.45
C ALA A 213 -8.32 -22.47 -16.00
N LEU A 214 -8.86 -21.27 -15.80
CA LEU A 214 -9.32 -20.78 -14.48
C LEU A 214 -10.46 -21.67 -13.94
N GLY A 215 -11.36 -22.13 -14.79
CA GLY A 215 -12.43 -23.06 -14.41
C GLY A 215 -11.89 -24.39 -13.86
N ILE A 216 -10.88 -24.96 -14.49
CA ILE A 216 -10.20 -26.16 -13.98
C ILE A 216 -9.55 -25.88 -12.64
N LEU A 217 -8.78 -24.78 -12.54
CA LEU A 217 -8.07 -24.40 -11.30
C LEU A 217 -9.05 -24.21 -10.14
N ASN A 218 -10.14 -23.48 -10.37
CA ASN A 218 -11.21 -23.27 -9.39
C ASN A 218 -11.88 -24.56 -8.97
N GLY A 219 -12.19 -25.45 -9.92
CA GLY A 219 -12.84 -26.74 -9.65
C GLY A 219 -11.96 -27.63 -8.77
N VAL A 220 -10.67 -27.76 -9.09
CA VAL A 220 -9.72 -28.53 -8.30
C VAL A 220 -9.51 -27.90 -6.92
N ALA A 221 -9.29 -26.59 -6.86
CA ALA A 221 -9.11 -25.88 -5.61
C ALA A 221 -10.32 -26.01 -4.68
N TYR A 222 -11.53 -25.82 -5.21
CA TYR A 222 -12.75 -25.95 -4.45
C TYR A 222 -12.94 -27.35 -3.87
N ARG A 223 -12.77 -28.40 -4.66
CA ARG A 223 -12.93 -29.76 -4.17
C ARG A 223 -11.91 -30.11 -3.10
N LEU A 224 -10.64 -29.72 -3.27
CA LEU A 224 -9.63 -29.92 -2.22
C LEU A 224 -9.99 -29.12 -0.96
N TRP A 225 -10.45 -27.89 -1.09
CA TRP A 225 -10.85 -27.06 0.04
C TRP A 225 -12.05 -27.62 0.79
N ASP A 226 -13.02 -28.21 0.07
CA ASP A 226 -14.27 -28.72 0.62
C ASP A 226 -14.10 -30.13 1.24
N GLU A 227 -13.48 -31.04 0.50
CA GLU A 227 -13.42 -32.46 0.87
C GLU A 227 -12.07 -32.89 1.45
N PHE A 228 -10.97 -32.22 1.11
CA PHE A 228 -9.60 -32.62 1.47
C PHE A 228 -8.78 -31.41 1.98
N PRO A 229 -9.24 -30.73 3.07
CA PRO A 229 -8.62 -29.48 3.51
C PRO A 229 -7.14 -29.63 3.89
N GLU A 230 -6.69 -30.80 4.33
CA GLU A 230 -5.29 -31.09 4.62
C GLU A 230 -4.39 -31.11 3.37
N CYS A 231 -4.98 -31.35 2.19
CA CYS A 231 -4.31 -31.29 0.90
C CYS A 231 -4.57 -29.99 0.15
N CYS A 232 -5.40 -29.07 0.71
CA CYS A 232 -5.70 -27.82 0.06
C CYS A 232 -4.57 -26.80 0.24
N THR A 233 -3.53 -26.96 -0.55
CA THR A 233 -2.44 -25.98 -0.67
C THR A 233 -2.19 -25.67 -2.14
N LEU A 234 -1.67 -24.50 -2.43
CA LEU A 234 -1.40 -24.12 -3.81
C LEU A 234 -0.47 -25.12 -4.54
N PRO A 235 0.62 -25.61 -3.94
CA PRO A 235 1.43 -26.66 -4.56
C PRO A 235 0.70 -27.98 -4.82
N HIS A 236 -0.20 -28.42 -3.95
CA HIS A 236 -0.96 -29.64 -4.20
C HIS A 236 -1.93 -29.47 -5.39
N ILE A 237 -2.65 -28.36 -5.43
CA ILE A 237 -3.56 -28.02 -6.54
C ILE A 237 -2.81 -28.05 -7.87
N VAL A 238 -1.70 -27.31 -7.94
CA VAL A 238 -0.88 -27.18 -9.15
C VAL A 238 -0.28 -28.53 -9.56
N ASN A 239 0.29 -29.26 -8.63
CA ASN A 239 0.85 -30.58 -8.91
C ASN A 239 -0.21 -31.60 -9.37
N PHE A 240 -1.41 -31.56 -8.80
CA PHE A 240 -2.50 -32.41 -9.25
C PHE A 240 -2.86 -32.10 -10.70
N VAL A 241 -3.11 -30.84 -11.05
CA VAL A 241 -3.43 -30.44 -12.44
C VAL A 241 -2.34 -30.83 -13.42
N MET A 242 -1.08 -30.70 -13.04
CA MET A 242 0.05 -31.02 -13.94
C MET A 242 0.30 -32.53 -14.12
N LYS A 243 -0.06 -33.34 -13.16
CA LYS A 243 0.26 -34.78 -13.16
C LYS A 243 -0.92 -35.69 -13.48
N ALA A 244 -2.15 -35.21 -13.25
CA ALA A 244 -3.35 -35.99 -13.56
C ALA A 244 -3.50 -36.16 -15.08
N ASP A 245 -3.80 -37.37 -15.51
CA ASP A 245 -4.26 -37.59 -16.87
C ASP A 245 -5.69 -37.04 -17.07
N THR A 246 -6.13 -36.98 -18.33
CA THR A 246 -7.45 -36.43 -18.69
C THR A 246 -8.59 -37.14 -17.96
N GLY A 247 -8.54 -38.48 -17.84
CA GLY A 247 -9.57 -39.26 -17.15
C GLY A 247 -9.61 -38.99 -15.66
N GLN A 248 -8.45 -38.98 -15.01
CA GLN A 248 -8.30 -38.64 -13.60
C GLN A 248 -8.80 -37.26 -13.26
N LEU A 249 -8.46 -36.25 -14.09
CA LEU A 249 -8.90 -34.86 -13.88
C LEU A 249 -10.42 -34.75 -14.06
N GLN A 250 -11.00 -35.37 -15.10
CA GLN A 250 -12.45 -35.36 -15.32
C GLN A 250 -13.20 -36.04 -14.18
N GLU A 251 -12.77 -37.24 -13.78
CA GLU A 251 -13.38 -37.97 -12.67
C GLU A 251 -13.32 -37.16 -11.37
N PHE A 252 -12.15 -36.59 -11.06
CA PHE A 252 -11.99 -35.73 -9.90
C PHE A 252 -12.95 -34.57 -9.90
N LEU A 253 -13.11 -33.85 -11.02
CA LEU A 253 -13.99 -32.69 -11.12
C LEU A 253 -15.48 -33.08 -11.07
N LYS A 254 -15.88 -34.23 -11.66
CA LYS A 254 -17.27 -34.69 -11.73
C LYS A 254 -17.82 -35.22 -10.39
N LEU A 255 -16.96 -35.64 -9.47
CA LEU A 255 -17.35 -36.18 -8.17
C LEU A 255 -17.89 -35.13 -7.18
N ASN A 256 -17.77 -33.84 -7.48
CA ASN A 256 -18.35 -32.75 -6.70
C ASN A 256 -19.09 -31.79 -7.63
N ASP A 257 -20.39 -31.61 -7.42
CA ASP A 257 -21.27 -30.83 -8.30
C ASP A 257 -20.78 -29.39 -8.52
N ILE A 258 -20.29 -28.74 -7.46
CA ILE A 258 -19.79 -27.35 -7.55
C ILE A 258 -18.46 -27.31 -8.31
N SER A 259 -17.57 -28.25 -8.06
CA SER A 259 -16.33 -28.42 -8.80
C SER A 259 -16.59 -28.64 -10.29
N ALA A 260 -17.55 -29.52 -10.61
CA ALA A 260 -17.98 -29.76 -11.99
C ALA A 260 -18.58 -28.50 -12.67
N MET A 261 -19.37 -27.75 -11.93
CA MET A 261 -19.96 -26.50 -12.42
C MET A 261 -18.87 -25.46 -12.74
N MET A 262 -17.86 -25.31 -11.88
CA MET A 262 -16.73 -24.39 -12.10
C MET A 262 -15.89 -24.78 -13.31
N ALA A 263 -15.62 -26.07 -13.49
CA ALA A 263 -14.88 -26.62 -14.61
C ALA A 263 -15.76 -26.84 -15.86
N GLY A 264 -16.93 -26.25 -15.91
CA GLY A 264 -17.96 -26.54 -16.93
C GLY A 264 -17.50 -26.37 -18.39
N ALA A 265 -16.63 -25.39 -18.68
CA ALA A 265 -16.08 -25.24 -20.03
C ALA A 265 -15.22 -26.44 -20.44
N TYR A 266 -14.36 -26.89 -19.53
CA TYR A 266 -13.51 -28.07 -19.73
C TYR A 266 -14.33 -29.36 -19.88
N LEU A 267 -15.30 -29.59 -18.98
CA LEU A 267 -16.12 -30.79 -18.98
C LEU A 267 -17.07 -30.85 -20.18
N LYS A 268 -17.65 -29.72 -20.63
CA LYS A 268 -18.49 -29.65 -21.83
C LYS A 268 -17.71 -29.89 -23.11
N ALA A 269 -16.43 -29.73 -23.12
CA ALA A 269 -15.56 -30.05 -24.24
C ALA A 269 -15.23 -31.56 -24.28
N GLU A 270 -15.86 -32.40 -23.45
CA GLU A 270 -15.81 -33.87 -23.57
C GLU A 270 -16.25 -34.31 -24.98
N GLY A 271 -15.40 -35.10 -25.62
CA GLY A 271 -15.56 -35.44 -27.06
C GLY A 271 -14.65 -34.62 -27.99
N SER A 272 -14.02 -33.54 -27.51
CA SER A 272 -12.99 -32.80 -28.23
C SER A 272 -11.67 -32.83 -27.42
N GLU A 273 -10.92 -33.92 -27.55
CA GLU A 273 -9.64 -34.09 -26.87
C GLU A 273 -8.69 -32.90 -27.07
N LYS A 274 -8.68 -32.35 -28.27
CA LYS A 274 -7.85 -31.17 -28.63
C LYS A 274 -8.23 -29.95 -27.82
N THR A 275 -9.52 -29.67 -27.62
CA THR A 275 -9.99 -28.52 -26.85
C THR A 275 -9.67 -28.69 -25.37
N GLN A 276 -9.93 -29.87 -24.82
CA GLN A 276 -9.59 -30.19 -23.42
C GLN A 276 -8.09 -30.08 -23.16
N ALA A 277 -7.27 -30.66 -24.05
CA ALA A 277 -5.82 -30.55 -23.96
C ALA A 277 -5.34 -29.10 -24.02
N SER A 278 -5.99 -28.25 -24.80
CA SER A 278 -5.63 -26.81 -24.86
C SER A 278 -5.92 -26.09 -23.56
N TYR A 279 -7.05 -26.34 -22.89
CA TYR A 279 -7.34 -25.77 -21.55
C TYR A 279 -6.31 -26.19 -20.51
N VAL A 280 -6.00 -27.50 -20.45
CA VAL A 280 -5.01 -28.03 -19.51
C VAL A 280 -3.61 -27.50 -19.83
N SER A 281 -3.23 -27.42 -21.10
CA SER A 281 -1.93 -26.87 -21.51
C SER A 281 -1.80 -25.39 -21.14
N THR A 282 -2.84 -24.59 -21.34
CA THR A 282 -2.86 -23.18 -20.95
C THR A 282 -2.65 -23.03 -19.45
N LEU A 283 -3.41 -23.78 -18.64
CA LEU A 283 -3.24 -23.78 -17.19
C LEU A 283 -1.83 -24.21 -16.78
N SER A 284 -1.36 -25.35 -17.32
CA SER A 284 -0.04 -25.88 -17.01
C SER A 284 1.09 -24.90 -17.33
N ASN A 285 1.00 -24.20 -18.46
CA ASN A 285 1.99 -23.19 -18.84
C ASN A 285 2.06 -22.03 -17.83
N TYR A 286 0.92 -21.58 -17.31
CA TYR A 286 0.89 -20.48 -16.33
C TYR A 286 1.42 -20.92 -14.98
N VAL A 287 1.03 -22.09 -14.50
CA VAL A 287 1.41 -22.56 -13.16
C VAL A 287 2.72 -23.33 -13.07
N ALA A 288 3.37 -23.61 -14.21
CA ALA A 288 4.61 -24.41 -14.26
C ALA A 288 5.72 -23.88 -13.36
N LYS A 289 5.87 -22.57 -13.28
CA LYS A 289 6.88 -21.93 -12.42
C LYS A 289 6.67 -22.23 -10.93
N LEU A 290 5.40 -22.29 -10.49
CA LEU A 290 5.08 -22.68 -9.12
C LEU A 290 5.40 -24.15 -8.86
N ALA A 291 4.99 -25.03 -9.78
CA ALA A 291 5.19 -26.47 -9.63
C ALA A 291 6.66 -26.90 -9.60
N THR A 292 7.51 -26.17 -10.34
CA THR A 292 8.93 -26.52 -10.49
C THR A 292 9.85 -25.88 -9.45
N ASN A 293 9.34 -24.94 -8.65
CA ASN A 293 10.13 -24.27 -7.63
C ASN A 293 9.93 -24.96 -6.26
N GLU A 294 10.89 -25.82 -5.88
CA GLU A 294 10.84 -26.59 -4.64
C GLU A 294 10.74 -25.70 -3.40
N ASN A 295 11.41 -24.56 -3.39
CA ASN A 295 11.38 -23.62 -2.26
C ASN A 295 9.99 -23.02 -2.06
N ILE A 296 9.34 -22.63 -3.15
CA ILE A 296 7.96 -22.12 -3.09
C ILE A 296 7.01 -23.22 -2.65
N CYS A 297 7.15 -24.42 -3.19
CA CYS A 297 6.37 -25.57 -2.75
C CYS A 297 6.54 -25.83 -1.25
N TYR A 298 7.77 -25.81 -0.75
CA TYR A 298 8.06 -26.01 0.67
C TYR A 298 7.37 -24.94 1.54
N VAL A 299 7.53 -23.68 1.18
CA VAL A 299 6.98 -22.54 1.95
C VAL A 299 5.46 -22.57 1.98
N LEU A 300 4.81 -22.82 0.82
CA LEU A 300 3.36 -22.72 0.68
C LEU A 300 2.58 -24.00 1.06
N THR A 301 3.26 -25.02 1.59
CA THR A 301 2.61 -26.25 2.09
C THR A 301 2.57 -26.35 3.61
N GLY A 302 3.19 -25.41 4.33
CA GLY A 302 3.26 -25.47 5.79
C GLY A 302 2.20 -24.60 6.48
N ASN A 303 2.15 -24.75 7.80
CA ASN A 303 1.20 -24.06 8.67
C ASN A 303 1.87 -23.66 9.98
N ASP A 304 3.05 -23.08 9.88
CA ASP A 304 3.88 -22.72 11.04
C ASP A 304 3.27 -21.56 11.85
N PHE A 305 2.39 -20.78 11.24
CA PHE A 305 1.65 -19.70 11.89
C PHE A 305 0.31 -19.42 11.20
N ASP A 306 -0.57 -18.69 11.89
CA ASP A 306 -1.81 -18.20 11.31
C ASP A 306 -1.55 -16.93 10.49
N PHE A 307 -1.89 -16.98 9.20
CA PHE A 307 -1.71 -15.87 8.26
C PHE A 307 -2.77 -14.76 8.38
N ASN A 308 -3.70 -14.83 9.32
CA ASN A 308 -4.64 -13.76 9.56
C ASN A 308 -3.94 -12.52 10.16
N LEU A 309 -3.51 -11.60 9.30
CA LEU A 309 -2.77 -10.39 9.70
C LEU A 309 -3.65 -9.30 10.32
N ILE A 310 -4.97 -9.42 10.20
CA ILE A 310 -5.94 -8.44 10.72
C ILE A 310 -6.62 -8.87 12.01
N ASP A 311 -6.19 -9.98 12.61
CA ASP A 311 -6.72 -10.46 13.88
C ASP A 311 -6.28 -9.53 15.03
N PRO A 312 -7.21 -8.82 15.68
CA PRO A 312 -6.86 -7.92 16.76
C PRO A 312 -6.50 -8.63 18.07
N GLU A 313 -6.88 -9.91 18.23
CA GLU A 313 -6.56 -10.69 19.42
C GLU A 313 -5.15 -11.28 19.35
N HIS A 314 -4.66 -11.54 18.15
CA HIS A 314 -3.33 -12.09 17.89
C HIS A 314 -2.54 -11.21 16.90
N PRO A 315 -2.26 -9.94 17.26
CA PRO A 315 -1.54 -9.03 16.39
C PRO A 315 -0.13 -9.57 16.13
N LYS A 316 0.33 -9.44 14.90
CA LYS A 316 1.64 -9.93 14.47
C LYS A 316 2.27 -9.03 13.43
N LEU A 317 3.57 -9.09 13.31
CA LEU A 317 4.32 -8.51 12.21
C LEU A 317 4.77 -9.64 11.29
N PHE A 318 4.49 -9.49 10.01
CA PHE A 318 4.84 -10.47 9.00
C PHE A 318 5.70 -9.83 7.91
N ALA A 319 6.76 -10.51 7.50
CA ALA A 319 7.63 -10.05 6.43
C ALA A 319 7.76 -11.12 5.33
N ILE A 320 7.60 -10.71 4.08
CA ILE A 320 8.01 -11.52 2.92
C ILE A 320 9.23 -10.85 2.30
N SER A 321 10.31 -11.61 2.21
CA SER A 321 11.49 -11.16 1.47
C SER A 321 11.55 -11.81 0.11
N ASN A 322 11.71 -10.98 -0.88
CA ASN A 322 11.94 -11.37 -2.26
C ASN A 322 13.33 -10.95 -2.71
N ASN A 323 13.84 -11.56 -3.76
CA ASN A 323 15.05 -11.14 -4.45
C ASN A 323 14.87 -11.25 -5.97
N TYR A 324 15.82 -10.71 -6.73
CA TYR A 324 15.77 -10.71 -8.20
C TYR A 324 15.68 -12.11 -8.82
N ALA A 325 16.14 -13.15 -8.13
CA ALA A 325 16.08 -14.53 -8.63
C ALA A 325 14.67 -15.14 -8.54
N THR A 326 13.84 -14.64 -7.62
CA THR A 326 12.47 -15.13 -7.35
C THR A 326 11.38 -14.14 -7.79
N GLU A 327 11.76 -12.98 -8.30
CA GLU A 327 10.86 -11.86 -8.67
C GLU A 327 9.73 -12.27 -9.62
N SER A 328 9.99 -13.22 -10.51
CA SER A 328 8.99 -13.64 -11.51
C SER A 328 7.94 -14.62 -10.99
N VAL A 329 7.98 -14.97 -9.71
CA VAL A 329 7.15 -16.04 -9.12
C VAL A 329 6.42 -15.57 -7.86
N ILE A 330 6.86 -14.48 -7.25
CA ILE A 330 6.33 -13.89 -6.03
C ILE A 330 5.88 -12.47 -6.34
#